data_7d405cbf61baecb1da8859a145aa0d42
#
_entry.id   7d405cbf61baecb1da8859a145aa0d42
#
_cell.length_a   1.000
_cell.length_b   1.000
_cell.length_c   1.000
_cell.angle_alpha   90.00
_cell.angle_beta   90.00
_cell.angle_gamma   90.00
#
_symmetry.space_group_name_H-M   'P 1'
#
loop_
_entity.id
_entity.type
_entity.pdbx_description
1 polymer ?
#
loop_
_entity_poly.entity_id
_entity_poly.type
_entity_poly.pdbx_seq_one_letter_code
_entity_poly.pdbx_strand_id
1 'polypeptide(L)'
;LRWRARAQPSAVLDNLVARIRAWWVMAGVVGIAFVFGRAGVIGLFALVSLFALREFITLTPTRRGDYYALLAAFYIVLPWQYGLVWTGWYGMYTLLIPVHAFLVLPILATIGGDTTRYLERTAKVQWGLMICVFCISHVPALLNLEIPGYAGRNLLLIAFLVIVVQSSDVLQYVWGKLAGRHLIAPKLSPSKTVEGFIGGVLSASLL
;
A
#
# COMPACT_ATOMS: atom_id res chain seq x y z
N LEU A 1 -27.13 -10.58 11.89
CA LEU A 1 -25.91 -10.65 12.71
C LEU A 1 -26.05 -9.86 14.02
N ARG A 2 -26.48 -8.60 14.01
CA ARG A 2 -26.75 -7.80 15.24
C ARG A 2 -27.85 -8.37 16.13
N TRP A 3 -28.79 -9.11 15.59
CA TRP A 3 -29.90 -9.70 16.37
C TRP A 3 -29.43 -10.90 17.22
N ARG A 4 -28.48 -11.70 16.70
CA ARG A 4 -27.86 -12.80 17.50
C ARG A 4 -26.82 -12.32 18.52
N ALA A 5 -26.13 -11.20 18.26
CA ALA A 5 -25.13 -10.64 19.17
C ALA A 5 -25.73 -10.08 20.49
N ARG A 6 -27.04 -9.79 20.52
CA ARG A 6 -27.73 -9.36 21.77
C ARG A 6 -27.92 -10.46 22.80
N ALA A 7 -27.74 -11.72 22.39
CA ALA A 7 -27.97 -12.87 23.31
C ALA A 7 -26.69 -13.31 24.04
N GLN A 8 -25.50 -13.07 23.50
CA GLN A 8 -24.19 -13.27 24.18
C GLN A 8 -23.11 -12.39 23.54
N PRO A 9 -22.52 -11.42 24.24
CA PRO A 9 -21.40 -10.63 23.74
C PRO A 9 -20.18 -11.55 23.58
N SER A 10 -19.87 -11.95 22.35
CA SER A 10 -18.64 -12.69 22.06
C SER A 10 -17.67 -11.76 21.34
N ALA A 11 -16.45 -11.66 21.84
CA ALA A 11 -15.36 -10.87 21.26
C ALA A 11 -15.12 -11.21 19.76
N VAL A 12 -15.47 -12.42 19.33
CA VAL A 12 -15.39 -12.87 17.94
C VAL A 12 -16.43 -12.18 17.05
N LEU A 13 -17.66 -12.01 17.53
CA LEU A 13 -18.73 -11.33 16.77
C LEU A 13 -18.46 -9.83 16.66
N ASP A 14 -17.97 -9.20 17.72
CA ASP A 14 -17.60 -7.78 17.70
C ASP A 14 -16.45 -7.50 16.73
N ASN A 15 -15.44 -8.36 16.72
CA ASN A 15 -14.33 -8.28 15.78
C ASN A 15 -14.80 -8.47 14.32
N LEU A 16 -15.70 -9.43 14.07
CA LEU A 16 -16.27 -9.66 12.74
C LEU A 16 -17.08 -8.45 12.24
N VAL A 17 -17.93 -7.89 13.11
CA VAL A 17 -18.72 -6.69 12.79
C VAL A 17 -17.80 -5.48 12.50
N ALA A 18 -16.76 -5.29 13.31
CA ALA A 18 -15.78 -4.22 13.09
C ALA A 18 -15.07 -4.37 11.73
N ARG A 19 -14.66 -5.59 11.36
CA ARG A 19 -14.05 -5.89 10.04
C ARG A 19 -15.02 -5.60 8.89
N ILE A 20 -16.26 -6.07 8.97
CA ILE A 20 -17.28 -5.81 7.94
C ILE A 20 -17.51 -4.30 7.78
N ARG A 21 -17.57 -3.55 8.88
CA ARG A 21 -17.72 -2.09 8.84
C ARG A 21 -16.52 -1.43 8.15
N ALA A 22 -15.28 -1.83 8.51
CA ALA A 22 -14.07 -1.32 7.88
C ALA A 22 -14.07 -1.60 6.35
N TRP A 23 -14.52 -2.78 5.95
CA TRP A 23 -14.67 -3.14 4.53
C TRP A 23 -15.63 -2.22 3.77
N TRP A 24 -16.80 -1.94 4.35
CA TRP A 24 -17.76 -1.01 3.74
C TRP A 24 -17.22 0.41 3.63
N VAL A 25 -16.46 0.86 4.62
CA VAL A 25 -15.79 2.17 4.57
C VAL A 25 -14.75 2.19 3.45
N MET A 26 -13.89 1.17 3.36
CA MET A 26 -12.90 1.08 2.28
C MET A 26 -13.56 1.02 0.89
N ALA A 27 -14.58 0.19 0.72
CA ALA A 27 -15.34 0.12 -0.54
C ALA A 27 -15.98 1.46 -0.91
N GLY A 28 -16.54 2.17 0.08
CA GLY A 28 -17.12 3.50 -0.11
C GLY A 28 -16.08 4.54 -0.55
N VAL A 29 -14.91 4.55 0.10
CA VAL A 29 -13.81 5.48 -0.26
C VAL A 29 -13.30 5.21 -1.68
N VAL A 30 -13.08 3.94 -2.04
CA VAL A 30 -12.67 3.56 -3.39
C VAL A 30 -13.76 3.91 -4.41
N GLY A 31 -15.04 3.64 -4.08
CA GLY A 31 -16.18 3.98 -4.94
C GLY A 31 -16.28 5.49 -5.20
N ILE A 32 -16.11 6.31 -4.17
CA ILE A 32 -16.06 7.78 -4.30
C ILE A 32 -14.89 8.20 -5.21
N ALA A 33 -13.70 7.63 -5.00
CA ALA A 33 -12.55 7.93 -5.85
C ALA A 33 -12.82 7.60 -7.33
N PHE A 34 -13.53 6.50 -7.61
CA PHE A 34 -13.90 6.13 -8.98
C PHE A 34 -14.92 7.07 -9.61
N VAL A 35 -15.85 7.64 -8.83
CA VAL A 35 -16.78 8.67 -9.32
C VAL A 35 -16.03 9.92 -9.81
N PHE A 36 -14.94 10.31 -9.13
CA PHE A 36 -14.06 11.39 -9.57
C PHE A 36 -13.07 10.99 -10.67
N GLY A 37 -13.14 9.74 -11.15
CA GLY A 37 -12.34 9.22 -12.24
C GLY A 37 -10.83 9.28 -11.96
N ARG A 38 -10.05 9.70 -12.98
CA ARG A 38 -8.57 9.75 -12.90
C ARG A 38 -8.07 10.56 -11.70
N ALA A 39 -8.63 11.74 -11.49
CA ALA A 39 -8.22 12.63 -10.39
C ALA A 39 -8.49 12.01 -9.02
N GLY A 40 -9.65 11.39 -8.84
CA GLY A 40 -10.02 10.73 -7.60
C GLY A 40 -9.11 9.56 -7.26
N VAL A 41 -8.80 8.72 -8.25
CA VAL A 41 -7.92 7.56 -8.04
C VAL A 41 -6.49 8.01 -7.71
N ILE A 42 -5.91 8.92 -8.50
CA ILE A 42 -4.55 9.42 -8.24
C ILE A 42 -4.50 10.11 -6.87
N GLY A 43 -5.49 10.94 -6.53
CA GLY A 43 -5.57 11.61 -5.23
C GLY A 43 -5.71 10.63 -4.07
N LEU A 44 -6.57 9.60 -4.20
CA LEU A 44 -6.71 8.57 -3.18
C LEU A 44 -5.40 7.84 -2.93
N PHE A 45 -4.72 7.36 -3.97
CA PHE A 45 -3.46 6.64 -3.81
C PHE A 45 -2.32 7.53 -3.32
N ALA A 46 -2.32 8.84 -3.67
CA ALA A 46 -1.39 9.81 -3.09
C ALA A 46 -1.59 9.96 -1.57
N LEU A 47 -2.84 10.04 -1.11
CA LEU A 47 -3.17 10.06 0.32
C LEU A 47 -2.78 8.75 1.02
N VAL A 48 -3.08 7.61 0.40
CA VAL A 48 -2.66 6.29 0.93
C VAL A 48 -1.14 6.24 1.08
N SER A 49 -0.38 6.68 0.08
CA SER A 49 1.08 6.75 0.15
C SER A 49 1.57 7.71 1.25
N LEU A 50 0.93 8.86 1.38
CA LEU A 50 1.28 9.84 2.42
C LEU A 50 1.10 9.25 3.82
N PHE A 51 -0.04 8.62 4.08
CA PHE A 51 -0.31 7.98 5.37
C PHE A 51 0.57 6.75 5.61
N ALA A 52 0.81 5.92 4.59
CA ALA A 52 1.69 4.77 4.69
C ALA A 52 3.14 5.19 4.98
N LEU A 53 3.66 6.21 4.28
CA LEU A 53 4.99 6.74 4.53
C LEU A 53 5.10 7.36 5.93
N ARG A 54 4.08 8.13 6.34
CA ARG A 54 4.02 8.69 7.69
C ARG A 54 4.07 7.59 8.75
N GLU A 55 3.24 6.57 8.63
CA GLU A 55 3.20 5.44 9.57
C GLU A 55 4.53 4.70 9.59
N PHE A 56 5.10 4.39 8.42
CA PHE A 56 6.40 3.74 8.31
C PHE A 56 7.50 4.53 9.04
N ILE A 57 7.55 5.85 8.87
CA ILE A 57 8.54 6.70 9.53
C ILE A 57 8.30 6.81 11.04
N THR A 58 7.04 6.85 11.50
CA THR A 58 6.75 6.89 12.95
C THR A 58 7.15 5.61 13.67
N LEU A 59 7.08 4.47 12.99
CA LEU A 59 7.54 3.18 13.50
C LEU A 59 9.07 2.99 13.41
N THR A 60 9.75 3.92 12.75
CA THR A 60 11.18 3.83 12.50
C THR A 60 11.93 4.85 13.37
N PRO A 61 12.97 4.47 14.11
CA PRO A 61 13.73 5.43 14.88
C PRO A 61 14.43 6.44 13.96
N THR A 62 13.98 7.68 14.02
CA THR A 62 14.52 8.82 13.29
C THR A 62 15.24 9.78 14.23
N ARG A 63 16.15 10.62 13.69
CA ARG A 63 16.89 11.63 14.41
C ARG A 63 16.76 13.01 13.76
N ARG A 64 17.17 14.06 14.47
CA ARG A 64 17.16 15.43 13.90
C ARG A 64 18.02 15.57 12.64
N GLY A 65 19.07 14.75 12.48
CA GLY A 65 19.88 14.70 11.26
C GLY A 65 19.15 14.23 10.01
N ASP A 66 18.01 13.53 10.16
CA ASP A 66 17.21 13.05 9.02
C ASP A 66 16.21 14.09 8.51
N TYR A 67 16.12 15.26 9.15
CA TYR A 67 15.11 16.27 8.88
C TYR A 67 15.02 16.66 7.40
N TYR A 68 16.14 16.98 6.75
CA TYR A 68 16.15 17.40 5.35
C TYR A 68 15.78 16.26 4.39
N ALA A 69 16.22 15.04 4.67
CA ALA A 69 15.86 13.87 3.88
C ALA A 69 14.36 13.55 4.01
N LEU A 70 13.80 13.64 5.22
CA LEU A 70 12.37 13.45 5.46
C LEU A 70 11.53 14.55 4.83
N LEU A 71 11.95 15.82 4.95
CA LEU A 71 11.29 16.94 4.33
C LEU A 71 11.23 16.76 2.80
N ALA A 72 12.35 16.38 2.18
CA ALA A 72 12.39 16.09 0.76
C ALA A 72 11.49 14.90 0.37
N ALA A 73 11.49 13.83 1.17
CA ALA A 73 10.66 12.65 0.92
C ALA A 73 9.17 12.97 0.90
N PHE A 74 8.68 13.73 1.88
CA PHE A 74 7.25 14.06 2.02
C PHE A 74 6.77 15.19 1.10
N TYR A 75 7.57 16.25 0.95
CA TYR A 75 7.11 17.48 0.28
C TYR A 75 7.62 17.65 -1.15
N ILE A 76 8.63 16.88 -1.55
CA ILE A 76 9.19 16.94 -2.91
C ILE A 76 8.95 15.62 -3.62
N VAL A 77 9.52 14.52 -3.13
CA VAL A 77 9.54 13.25 -3.84
C VAL A 77 8.13 12.67 -4.01
N LEU A 78 7.34 12.61 -2.93
CA LEU A 78 5.99 12.06 -2.97
C LEU A 78 5.07 12.85 -3.92
N PRO A 79 4.91 14.18 -3.81
CA PRO A 79 4.06 14.93 -4.74
C PRO A 79 4.58 14.86 -6.19
N TRP A 80 5.89 14.89 -6.39
CA TRP A 80 6.46 14.79 -7.73
C TRP A 80 6.18 13.43 -8.37
N GLN A 81 6.30 12.33 -7.61
CA GLN A 81 5.97 10.98 -8.10
C GLN A 81 4.52 10.92 -8.62
N TYR A 82 3.55 11.44 -7.87
CA TYR A 82 2.15 11.47 -8.29
C TYR A 82 1.87 12.48 -9.41
N GLY A 83 2.62 13.57 -9.48
CA GLY A 83 2.62 14.48 -10.63
C GLY A 83 3.08 13.81 -11.92
N LEU A 84 4.10 12.95 -11.85
CA LEU A 84 4.58 12.17 -12.99
C LEU A 84 3.56 11.10 -13.42
N VAL A 85 2.87 10.48 -12.48
CA VAL A 85 1.74 9.59 -12.78
C VAL A 85 0.61 10.36 -13.47
N TRP A 86 0.32 11.59 -13.01
CA TRP A 86 -0.69 12.44 -13.63
C TRP A 86 -0.35 12.81 -15.07
N THR A 87 0.89 13.19 -15.32
CA THR A 87 1.33 13.56 -16.68
C THR A 87 1.59 12.38 -17.61
N GLY A 88 1.68 11.16 -17.05
CA GLY A 88 1.99 9.95 -17.82
C GLY A 88 3.45 9.86 -18.28
N TRP A 89 4.36 10.62 -17.67
CA TRP A 89 5.78 10.56 -18.04
C TRP A 89 6.47 9.33 -17.44
N TYR A 90 6.27 8.20 -18.09
CA TYR A 90 6.70 6.87 -17.65
C TYR A 90 8.20 6.78 -17.34
N GLY A 91 9.06 7.29 -18.21
CA GLY A 91 10.52 7.21 -18.02
C GLY A 91 10.99 7.86 -16.71
N MET A 92 10.53 9.09 -16.42
CA MET A 92 10.89 9.77 -15.17
C MET A 92 10.19 9.18 -13.96
N TYR A 93 8.94 8.78 -14.11
CA TYR A 93 8.16 8.13 -13.05
C TYR A 93 8.83 6.86 -12.51
N THR A 94 9.39 6.02 -13.39
CA THR A 94 10.06 4.77 -12.98
C THR A 94 11.44 4.99 -12.37
N LEU A 95 12.11 6.12 -12.68
CA LEU A 95 13.48 6.42 -12.23
C LEU A 95 13.53 7.39 -11.05
N LEU A 96 12.47 8.16 -10.78
CA LEU A 96 12.50 9.21 -9.77
C LEU A 96 12.91 8.67 -8.39
N ILE A 97 12.22 7.66 -7.89
CA ILE A 97 12.49 7.12 -6.55
C ILE A 97 13.69 6.16 -6.55
N PRO A 98 13.75 5.10 -7.40
CA PRO A 98 14.82 4.11 -7.31
C PRO A 98 16.20 4.64 -7.71
N VAL A 99 16.26 5.73 -8.46
CA VAL A 99 17.55 6.30 -8.91
C VAL A 99 17.76 7.69 -8.31
N HIS A 100 16.92 8.67 -8.66
CA HIS A 100 17.20 10.07 -8.29
C HIS A 100 17.05 10.31 -6.79
N ALA A 101 15.94 9.91 -6.19
CA ALA A 101 15.76 10.06 -4.74
C ALA A 101 16.77 9.19 -3.97
N PHE A 102 17.06 7.97 -4.47
CA PHE A 102 18.05 7.09 -3.86
C PHE A 102 19.44 7.72 -3.78
N LEU A 103 19.86 8.50 -4.77
CA LEU A 103 21.15 9.20 -4.78
C LEU A 103 21.12 10.53 -4.00
N VAL A 104 19.99 11.27 -4.07
CA VAL A 104 19.90 12.61 -3.46
C VAL A 104 19.65 12.56 -1.95
N LEU A 105 18.84 11.62 -1.46
CA LEU A 105 18.50 11.54 -0.03
C LEU A 105 19.71 11.34 0.88
N PRO A 106 20.71 10.50 0.54
CA PRO A 106 21.96 10.42 1.32
C PRO A 106 22.66 11.78 1.45
N ILE A 107 22.73 12.54 0.35
CA ILE A 107 23.35 13.87 0.36
C ILE A 107 22.62 14.81 1.32
N LEU A 108 21.27 14.82 1.26
CA LEU A 108 20.45 15.63 2.17
C LEU A 108 20.60 15.21 3.63
N ALA A 109 20.76 13.91 3.90
CA ALA A 109 20.97 13.40 5.25
C ALA A 109 22.32 13.84 5.84
N THR A 110 23.35 14.10 5.02
CA THR A 110 24.64 14.61 5.49
C THR A 110 24.57 16.06 5.96
N ILE A 111 23.65 16.87 5.40
CA ILE A 111 23.48 18.28 5.78
C ILE A 111 23.11 18.41 7.27
N GLY A 112 22.43 17.43 7.83
CA GLY A 112 22.08 17.37 9.26
C GLY A 112 23.28 17.16 10.21
N GLY A 113 24.47 16.82 9.70
CA GLY A 113 25.72 16.69 10.45
C GLY A 113 25.81 15.49 11.40
N ASP A 114 24.76 14.66 11.52
CA ASP A 114 24.73 13.49 12.40
C ASP A 114 25.19 12.23 11.65
N THR A 115 26.41 11.79 11.91
CA THR A 115 27.00 10.59 11.29
C THR A 115 26.59 9.27 11.96
N THR A 116 25.90 9.34 13.12
CA THR A 116 25.52 8.15 13.89
C THR A 116 24.55 7.28 13.12
N ARG A 117 24.93 6.02 12.84
CA ARG A 117 24.14 5.06 12.06
C ARG A 117 23.61 5.63 10.74
N TYR A 118 24.41 6.48 10.11
CA TYR A 118 24.02 7.22 8.91
C TYR A 118 23.44 6.32 7.81
N LEU A 119 24.15 5.25 7.45
CA LEU A 119 23.72 4.34 6.39
C LEU A 119 22.40 3.65 6.74
N GLU A 120 22.22 3.19 7.97
CA GLU A 120 20.99 2.55 8.44
C GLU A 120 19.80 3.51 8.36
N ARG A 121 19.95 4.75 8.80
CA ARG A 121 18.89 5.77 8.77
C ARG A 121 18.49 6.14 7.35
N THR A 122 19.51 6.38 6.51
CA THR A 122 19.27 6.69 5.08
C THR A 122 18.56 5.54 4.38
N ALA A 123 19.01 4.30 4.59
CA ALA A 123 18.37 3.13 4.02
C ALA A 123 16.89 3.00 4.44
N LYS A 124 16.56 3.33 5.68
CA LYS A 124 15.17 3.29 6.17
C LYS A 124 14.27 4.28 5.42
N VAL A 125 14.73 5.52 5.20
CA VAL A 125 13.96 6.51 4.42
C VAL A 125 13.81 6.07 2.97
N GLN A 126 14.87 5.54 2.36
CA GLN A 126 14.83 5.01 0.99
C GLN A 126 13.84 3.84 0.87
N TRP A 127 13.88 2.86 1.78
CA TRP A 127 12.93 1.76 1.83
C TRP A 127 11.49 2.24 2.05
N GLY A 128 11.29 3.22 2.92
CA GLY A 128 9.98 3.84 3.13
C GLY A 128 9.41 4.41 1.82
N LEU A 129 10.22 5.18 1.07
CA LEU A 129 9.81 5.69 -0.23
C LEU A 129 9.55 4.60 -1.27
N MET A 130 10.40 3.56 -1.31
CA MET A 130 10.22 2.43 -2.23
C MET A 130 8.89 1.71 -1.98
N ILE A 131 8.60 1.34 -0.72
CA ILE A 131 7.41 0.54 -0.40
C ILE A 131 6.16 1.42 -0.39
N CYS A 132 6.21 2.57 0.33
CA CYS A 132 5.01 3.36 0.60
C CYS A 132 4.65 4.35 -0.53
N VAL A 133 5.60 4.70 -1.40
CA VAL A 133 5.34 5.66 -2.48
C VAL A 133 5.51 5.01 -3.85
N PHE A 134 6.68 4.47 -4.15
CA PHE A 134 6.96 3.90 -5.47
C PHE A 134 6.03 2.72 -5.80
N CYS A 135 6.00 1.69 -4.97
CA CYS A 135 5.14 0.52 -5.21
C CYS A 135 3.65 0.89 -5.26
N ILE A 136 3.18 1.73 -4.33
CA ILE A 136 1.76 2.12 -4.29
C ILE A 136 1.39 2.97 -5.51
N SER A 137 2.28 3.85 -5.98
CA SER A 137 2.03 4.71 -7.15
C SER A 137 1.88 3.95 -8.47
N HIS A 138 2.31 2.68 -8.54
CA HIS A 138 2.10 1.83 -9.71
C HIS A 138 0.62 1.46 -9.93
N VAL A 139 -0.19 1.44 -8.87
CA VAL A 139 -1.62 1.16 -9.03
C VAL A 139 -2.32 2.26 -9.86
N PRO A 140 -2.27 3.55 -9.50
CA PRO A 140 -2.85 4.59 -10.34
C PRO A 140 -2.09 4.79 -11.68
N ALA A 141 -0.84 4.37 -11.80
CA ALA A 141 -0.11 4.40 -13.06
C ALA A 141 -0.74 3.50 -14.15
N LEU A 142 -1.51 2.47 -13.76
CA LEU A 142 -2.30 1.67 -14.69
C LEU A 142 -3.29 2.50 -15.52
N LEU A 143 -3.66 3.70 -15.07
CA LEU A 143 -4.50 4.63 -15.84
C LEU A 143 -3.83 5.12 -17.13
N ASN A 144 -2.50 5.03 -17.22
CA ASN A 144 -1.71 5.47 -18.36
C ASN A 144 -1.42 4.33 -19.36
N LEU A 145 -1.87 3.11 -19.10
CA LEU A 145 -1.64 2.00 -20.02
C LEU A 145 -2.51 2.14 -21.27
N GLU A 146 -1.87 1.98 -22.42
CA GLU A 146 -2.53 1.91 -23.72
C GLU A 146 -2.73 0.44 -24.08
N ILE A 147 -3.97 -0.05 -23.93
CA ILE A 147 -4.33 -1.43 -24.24
C ILE A 147 -5.21 -1.42 -25.49
N PRO A 148 -4.79 -2.05 -26.60
CA PRO A 148 -5.60 -2.14 -27.81
C PRO A 148 -6.98 -2.72 -27.53
N GLY A 149 -8.04 -2.05 -27.97
CA GLY A 149 -9.43 -2.44 -27.73
C GLY A 149 -10.00 -2.09 -26.35
N TYR A 150 -9.20 -1.49 -25.44
CA TYR A 150 -9.61 -1.16 -24.06
C TYR A 150 -9.49 0.34 -23.72
N ALA A 151 -9.45 1.19 -24.74
CA ALA A 151 -9.33 2.64 -24.55
C ALA A 151 -10.42 3.19 -23.61
N GLY A 152 -10.01 3.99 -22.62
CA GLY A 152 -10.90 4.62 -21.64
C GLY A 152 -11.45 3.70 -20.53
N ARG A 153 -11.06 2.43 -20.49
CA ARG A 153 -11.54 1.46 -19.48
C ARG A 153 -10.52 1.13 -18.40
N ASN A 154 -9.44 1.87 -18.28
CA ASN A 154 -8.35 1.60 -17.34
C ASN A 154 -8.79 1.65 -15.86
N LEU A 155 -9.85 2.39 -15.54
CA LEU A 155 -10.46 2.34 -14.21
C LEU A 155 -10.95 0.94 -13.82
N LEU A 156 -11.48 0.18 -14.80
CA LEU A 156 -11.91 -1.21 -14.57
C LEU A 156 -10.72 -2.12 -14.24
N LEU A 157 -9.55 -1.84 -14.82
CA LEU A 157 -8.33 -2.58 -14.52
C LEU A 157 -7.89 -2.38 -13.06
N ILE A 158 -7.99 -1.15 -12.56
CA ILE A 158 -7.71 -0.86 -11.14
C ILE A 158 -8.77 -1.51 -10.24
N ALA A 159 -10.05 -1.44 -10.61
CA ALA A 159 -11.11 -2.11 -9.88
C ALA A 159 -10.86 -3.63 -9.81
N PHE A 160 -10.52 -4.24 -10.94
CA PHE A 160 -10.16 -5.66 -11.02
C PHE A 160 -8.99 -5.99 -10.10
N LEU A 161 -7.89 -5.22 -10.17
CA LEU A 161 -6.73 -5.41 -9.31
C LEU A 161 -7.11 -5.36 -7.82
N VAL A 162 -7.88 -4.35 -7.41
CA VAL A 162 -8.34 -4.21 -6.02
C VAL A 162 -9.19 -5.41 -5.60
N ILE A 163 -10.14 -5.83 -6.44
CA ILE A 163 -11.01 -6.99 -6.17
C ILE A 163 -10.18 -8.26 -6.01
N VAL A 164 -9.27 -8.55 -6.93
CA VAL A 164 -8.43 -9.76 -6.88
C VAL A 164 -7.55 -9.78 -5.64
N VAL A 165 -6.87 -8.66 -5.32
CA VAL A 165 -6.00 -8.57 -4.13
C VAL A 165 -6.82 -8.76 -2.85
N GLN A 166 -7.96 -8.09 -2.73
CA GLN A 166 -8.80 -8.20 -1.55
C GLN A 166 -9.44 -9.59 -1.42
N SER A 167 -9.91 -10.15 -2.54
CA SER A 167 -10.46 -11.52 -2.55
C SER A 167 -9.39 -12.55 -2.16
N SER A 168 -8.17 -12.39 -2.65
CA SER A 168 -7.03 -13.25 -2.27
C SER A 168 -6.77 -13.23 -0.77
N ASP A 169 -6.79 -12.05 -0.14
CA ASP A 169 -6.57 -11.94 1.31
C ASP A 169 -7.69 -12.61 2.13
N VAL A 170 -8.95 -12.43 1.71
CA VAL A 170 -10.09 -13.11 2.34
C VAL A 170 -10.02 -14.62 2.16
N LEU A 171 -9.73 -15.09 0.94
CA LEU A 171 -9.62 -16.52 0.64
C LEU A 171 -8.45 -17.18 1.39
N GLN A 172 -7.32 -16.49 1.53
CA GLN A 172 -6.20 -16.95 2.36
C GLN A 172 -6.62 -17.12 3.83
N TYR A 173 -7.41 -16.20 4.35
CA TYR A 173 -7.94 -16.33 5.72
C TYR A 173 -8.90 -17.50 5.84
N VAL A 174 -9.82 -17.68 4.90
CA VAL A 174 -10.81 -18.76 4.89
C VAL A 174 -10.11 -20.12 4.82
N TRP A 175 -9.23 -20.32 3.82
CA TRP A 175 -8.45 -21.56 3.69
C TRP A 175 -7.55 -21.81 4.89
N GLY A 176 -6.93 -20.78 5.45
CA GLY A 176 -6.13 -20.88 6.65
C GLY A 176 -6.92 -21.35 7.88
N LYS A 177 -8.21 -20.99 7.97
CA LYS A 177 -9.09 -21.43 9.04
C LYS A 177 -9.66 -22.84 8.82
N LEU A 178 -9.94 -23.20 7.57
CA LEU A 178 -10.54 -24.50 7.22
C LEU A 178 -9.50 -25.64 7.16
N ALA A 179 -8.35 -25.39 6.57
CA ALA A 179 -7.36 -26.41 6.25
C ALA A 179 -5.96 -26.13 6.83
N GLY A 180 -5.73 -24.99 7.48
CA GLY A 180 -4.41 -24.56 7.94
C GLY A 180 -3.83 -25.48 9.02
N ARG A 181 -2.64 -26.05 8.74
CA ARG A 181 -1.90 -26.92 9.65
C ARG A 181 -0.46 -26.46 9.84
N HIS A 182 0.17 -25.95 8.78
CA HIS A 182 1.58 -25.58 8.78
C HIS A 182 1.73 -24.06 8.74
N LEU A 183 2.39 -23.46 9.75
CA LEU A 183 2.65 -22.02 9.80
C LEU A 183 3.76 -21.63 8.83
N ILE A 184 3.57 -20.55 8.04
CA ILE A 184 4.58 -20.04 7.10
C ILE A 184 5.73 -19.39 7.85
N ALA A 185 5.44 -18.53 8.80
CA ALA A 185 6.42 -17.72 9.51
C ALA A 185 6.01 -17.52 10.98
N PRO A 186 6.18 -18.54 11.85
CA PRO A 186 5.69 -18.53 13.22
C PRO A 186 6.13 -17.31 14.05
N LYS A 187 7.37 -16.84 13.80
CA LYS A 187 7.95 -15.69 14.51
C LYS A 187 7.45 -14.33 14.02
N LEU A 188 7.00 -14.22 12.75
CA LEU A 188 6.56 -12.98 12.13
C LEU A 188 5.04 -12.87 12.08
N SER A 189 4.37 -13.97 11.77
CA SER A 189 2.92 -14.03 11.65
C SER A 189 2.39 -15.38 12.13
N PRO A 190 2.01 -15.50 13.39
CA PRO A 190 1.59 -16.76 14.00
C PRO A 190 0.22 -17.28 13.49
N SER A 191 -0.47 -16.52 12.65
CA SER A 191 -1.78 -16.89 12.10
C SER A 191 -1.77 -17.26 10.61
N LYS A 192 -0.66 -17.06 9.91
CA LYS A 192 -0.54 -17.37 8.47
C LYS A 192 -0.09 -18.81 8.25
N THR A 193 -0.84 -19.55 7.43
CA THR A 193 -0.56 -20.96 7.12
C THR A 193 -0.24 -21.17 5.64
N VAL A 194 0.53 -22.22 5.34
CA VAL A 194 0.91 -22.60 3.96
C VAL A 194 -0.33 -22.95 3.15
N GLU A 195 -1.22 -23.73 3.73
CA GLU A 195 -2.48 -24.15 3.10
C GLU A 195 -3.39 -22.92 2.81
N GLY A 196 -3.42 -21.97 3.75
CA GLY A 196 -4.12 -20.71 3.56
C GLY A 196 -3.57 -19.90 2.40
N PHE A 197 -2.25 -19.80 2.30
CA PHE A 197 -1.58 -19.10 1.22
C PHE A 197 -1.84 -19.75 -0.15
N ILE A 198 -1.59 -21.06 -0.28
CA ILE A 198 -1.76 -21.79 -1.54
C ILE A 198 -3.24 -21.78 -1.96
N GLY A 199 -4.15 -22.14 -1.05
CA GLY A 199 -5.60 -22.16 -1.34
C GLY A 199 -6.15 -20.80 -1.71
N GLY A 200 -5.71 -19.73 -1.03
CA GLY A 200 -6.12 -18.35 -1.33
C GLY A 200 -5.64 -17.88 -2.69
N VAL A 201 -4.36 -18.11 -3.02
CA VAL A 201 -3.78 -17.74 -4.34
C VAL A 201 -4.46 -18.50 -5.47
N LEU A 202 -4.58 -19.81 -5.36
CA LEU A 202 -5.24 -20.64 -6.39
C LEU A 202 -6.69 -20.22 -6.60
N SER A 203 -7.45 -19.99 -5.52
CA SER A 203 -8.84 -19.57 -5.62
C SER A 203 -8.98 -18.16 -6.22
N ALA A 204 -8.08 -17.24 -5.89
CA ALA A 204 -8.08 -15.89 -6.46
C ALA A 204 -7.65 -15.86 -7.94
N SER A 205 -6.84 -16.84 -8.38
CA SER A 205 -6.42 -16.96 -9.79
C SER A 205 -7.54 -17.48 -10.71
N LEU A 206 -8.62 -17.98 -10.14
CA LEU A 206 -9.80 -18.47 -10.87
C LEU A 206 -10.89 -17.40 -10.99
N LEU A 207 -10.71 -16.21 -10.38
CA LEU A 207 -11.60 -15.05 -10.49
C LEU A 207 -11.31 -14.25 -11.76
#